data_9448b38eb5f5a6fb701ed0bbde662afa
#
_entry.id   9448b38eb5f5a6fb701ed0bbde662afa
#
_cell.length_a   1.000
_cell.length_b   1.000
_cell.length_c   1.000
_cell.angle_alpha   90.00
_cell.angle_beta   90.00
_cell.angle_gamma   90.00
#
_symmetry.space_group_name_H-M   'P 1'
#
loop_
_entity.id
_entity.type
_entity.pdbx_description
1 polymer ?
#
loop_
_entity_poly.entity_id
_entity_poly.type
_entity_poly.pdbx_seq_one_letter_code
_entity_poly.pdbx_strand_id
1 'polypeptide(L)'
;MKNVSRLLPLLPGMALLTGCNQKVQKDNRQNSPKPNIIYIFADDLGIGDLSCYGATKVSTPHIDRLAGQGVQFTNAYATSATSTPSRFGLLTGMYPWRQENTGIAPGNSELIIDTACVTMADMLKEAGYATGVVGKWHLGLGPKGGTDFNGHI
;
A
#
# COMPACT_ATOMS: atom_id res chain seq x y z
N MET A 1 -57.03 46.41 45.98
CA MET A 1 -55.62 46.32 45.65
C MET A 1 -55.49 45.47 44.41
N LYS A 2 -55.17 46.11 43.26
CA LYS A 2 -55.27 45.50 41.93
C LYS A 2 -53.90 44.98 41.49
N ASN A 3 -53.72 43.65 41.26
CA ASN A 3 -52.55 43.05 40.66
C ASN A 3 -52.68 43.14 39.15
N VAL A 4 -51.74 43.84 38.49
CA VAL A 4 -51.66 43.93 37.08
C VAL A 4 -50.55 42.97 36.63
N SER A 5 -50.95 41.84 36.04
CA SER A 5 -50.06 40.89 35.40
C SER A 5 -49.65 41.42 34.04
N ARG A 6 -48.37 41.69 33.84
CA ARG A 6 -47.81 42.05 32.51
C ARG A 6 -47.45 40.80 31.78
N LEU A 7 -48.17 40.50 30.69
CA LEU A 7 -47.79 39.51 29.68
C LEU A 7 -46.67 40.07 28.80
N LEU A 8 -45.54 39.38 28.72
CA LEU A 8 -44.45 39.64 27.78
C LEU A 8 -44.72 38.86 26.49
N PRO A 9 -44.64 39.44 25.32
CA PRO A 9 -44.84 38.70 24.06
C PRO A 9 -43.57 37.91 23.71
N LEU A 10 -43.73 36.60 23.50
CA LEU A 10 -42.72 35.75 22.88
C LEU A 10 -42.58 36.10 21.39
N LEU A 11 -41.43 36.60 20.98
CA LEU A 11 -41.03 36.70 19.58
C LEU A 11 -40.53 35.31 19.09
N PRO A 12 -41.03 34.78 17.97
CA PRO A 12 -40.48 33.60 17.36
C PRO A 12 -39.17 33.94 16.66
N GLY A 13 -38.05 33.44 17.17
CA GLY A 13 -36.75 33.52 16.53
C GLY A 13 -36.73 32.66 15.25
N MET A 14 -36.73 33.33 14.09
CA MET A 14 -36.59 32.70 12.79
C MET A 14 -35.08 32.36 12.60
N ALA A 15 -34.71 31.06 12.81
CA ALA A 15 -33.39 30.56 12.54
C ALA A 15 -33.19 30.46 11.01
N LEU A 16 -32.39 31.39 10.47
CA LEU A 16 -31.91 31.33 9.09
C LEU A 16 -30.88 30.21 8.98
N LEU A 17 -31.31 29.03 8.50
CA LEU A 17 -30.42 27.98 8.06
C LEU A 17 -29.78 28.41 6.72
N THR A 18 -28.64 29.08 6.79
CA THR A 18 -27.78 29.29 5.63
C THR A 18 -27.08 27.92 5.33
N GLY A 19 -27.71 27.13 4.47
CA GLY A 19 -27.09 25.93 3.92
C GLY A 19 -25.86 26.38 3.10
N CYS A 20 -24.66 25.98 3.56
CA CYS A 20 -23.44 26.08 2.76
C CYS A 20 -23.60 25.19 1.53
N ASN A 21 -23.95 25.77 0.40
CA ASN A 21 -23.89 25.12 -0.91
C ASN A 21 -22.40 25.02 -1.30
N GLN A 22 -21.68 24.06 -0.73
CA GLN A 22 -20.37 23.68 -1.23
C GLN A 22 -20.60 23.05 -2.61
N LYS A 23 -20.31 23.82 -3.65
CA LYS A 23 -20.13 23.25 -5.00
C LYS A 23 -19.06 22.17 -4.88
N VAL A 24 -19.47 20.90 -4.98
CA VAL A 24 -18.54 19.78 -5.15
C VAL A 24 -17.74 20.11 -6.42
N GLN A 25 -16.53 20.58 -6.23
CA GLN A 25 -15.58 20.75 -7.33
C GLN A 25 -15.39 19.34 -7.91
N LYS A 26 -15.89 19.11 -9.14
CA LYS A 26 -15.60 17.90 -9.88
C LYS A 26 -14.09 17.78 -9.97
N ASP A 27 -13.55 16.76 -9.32
CA ASP A 27 -12.12 16.46 -9.30
C ASP A 27 -11.68 16.18 -10.75
N ASN A 28 -10.96 17.13 -11.32
CA ASN A 28 -10.44 17.07 -12.70
C ASN A 28 -9.28 16.06 -12.84
N ARG A 29 -9.02 15.22 -11.80
CA ARG A 29 -7.96 14.22 -11.80
C ARG A 29 -8.21 13.06 -12.78
N GLN A 30 -9.42 12.91 -13.30
CA GLN A 30 -9.76 11.84 -14.25
C GLN A 30 -9.03 11.92 -15.60
N ASN A 31 -8.41 13.05 -15.95
CA ASN A 31 -7.70 13.24 -17.23
C ASN A 31 -6.18 13.41 -17.08
N SER A 32 -5.61 13.27 -15.89
CA SER A 32 -4.16 13.29 -15.74
C SER A 32 -3.57 11.96 -16.21
N PRO A 33 -2.48 11.96 -17.00
CA PRO A 33 -1.81 10.73 -17.40
C PRO A 33 -1.37 9.98 -16.14
N LYS A 34 -1.61 8.66 -16.10
CA LYS A 34 -1.22 7.81 -14.99
C LYS A 34 0.31 7.82 -14.85
N PRO A 35 0.86 8.01 -13.66
CA PRO A 35 2.31 7.96 -13.46
C PRO A 35 2.83 6.55 -13.63
N ASN A 36 4.07 6.42 -14.12
CA ASN A 36 4.77 5.13 -14.03
C ASN A 36 5.09 4.82 -12.57
N ILE A 37 4.94 3.55 -12.19
CA ILE A 37 5.19 3.07 -10.83
C ILE A 37 6.38 2.11 -10.88
N ILE A 38 7.43 2.42 -10.14
CA ILE A 38 8.59 1.55 -9.96
C ILE A 38 8.66 1.17 -8.49
N TYR A 39 8.55 -0.12 -8.19
CA TYR A 39 8.68 -0.66 -6.86
C TYR A 39 10.00 -1.40 -6.73
N ILE A 40 10.88 -0.94 -5.82
CA ILE A 40 12.17 -1.57 -5.56
C ILE A 40 12.12 -2.22 -4.18
N PHE A 41 12.23 -3.54 -4.15
CA PHE A 41 12.24 -4.33 -2.94
C PHE A 41 13.61 -4.96 -2.75
N ALA A 42 14.37 -4.42 -1.80
CA ALA A 42 15.71 -4.92 -1.49
C ALA A 42 15.63 -6.15 -0.59
N ASP A 43 16.46 -7.17 -0.90
CA ASP A 43 16.59 -8.39 -0.11
C ASP A 43 17.72 -8.20 0.91
N ASP A 44 17.47 -8.58 2.16
CA ASP A 44 18.44 -8.52 3.27
C ASP A 44 19.07 -7.13 3.54
N LEU A 45 18.37 -6.05 3.19
CA LEU A 45 18.81 -4.68 3.44
C LEU A 45 18.26 -4.17 4.78
N GLY A 46 19.14 -3.85 5.70
CA GLY A 46 18.79 -3.25 6.98
C GLY A 46 18.65 -1.73 6.91
N ILE A 47 17.89 -1.14 7.83
CA ILE A 47 17.76 0.31 7.94
C ILE A 47 19.12 0.99 8.16
N GLY A 48 20.07 0.32 8.86
CA GLY A 48 21.41 0.80 9.12
C GLY A 48 22.38 0.73 7.92
N ASP A 49 21.93 0.21 6.77
CA ASP A 49 22.72 0.05 5.56
C ASP A 49 22.56 1.23 4.59
N LEU A 50 21.67 2.17 4.91
CA LEU A 50 21.39 3.35 4.08
C LEU A 50 21.88 4.62 4.75
N SER A 51 22.60 5.47 4.02
CA SER A 51 23.12 6.72 4.58
C SER A 51 22.03 7.72 4.96
N CYS A 52 20.90 7.74 4.26
CA CYS A 52 19.72 8.54 4.65
C CYS A 52 19.07 8.10 5.98
N TYR A 53 19.39 6.91 6.47
CA TYR A 53 19.00 6.42 7.79
C TYR A 53 20.16 6.35 8.79
N GLY A 54 21.30 6.96 8.46
CA GLY A 54 22.43 7.12 9.36
C GLY A 54 23.56 6.10 9.22
N ALA A 55 23.61 5.31 8.14
CA ALA A 55 24.77 4.47 7.84
C ALA A 55 26.04 5.34 7.69
N THR A 56 27.12 4.92 8.36
CA THR A 56 28.40 5.64 8.33
C THR A 56 29.48 4.89 7.56
N LYS A 57 29.32 3.60 7.35
CA LYS A 57 30.31 2.73 6.67
C LYS A 57 30.03 2.55 5.19
N VAL A 58 28.81 2.83 4.74
CA VAL A 58 28.35 2.69 3.37
C VAL A 58 27.71 4.00 2.95
N SER A 59 28.00 4.46 1.74
CA SER A 59 27.39 5.66 1.16
C SER A 59 26.39 5.25 0.08
N THR A 60 25.15 5.76 0.18
CA THR A 60 24.06 5.47 -0.75
C THR A 60 23.48 6.74 -1.39
N PRO A 61 24.31 7.53 -2.13
CA PRO A 61 23.95 8.89 -2.54
C PRO A 61 22.74 8.96 -3.47
N HIS A 62 22.48 7.92 -4.25
CA HIS A 62 21.30 7.87 -5.13
C HIS A 62 20.00 7.63 -4.36
N ILE A 63 20.05 6.79 -3.31
CA ILE A 63 18.91 6.56 -2.41
C ILE A 63 18.67 7.78 -1.54
N ASP A 64 19.75 8.41 -1.04
CA ASP A 64 19.67 9.64 -0.28
C ASP A 64 19.02 10.78 -1.07
N ARG A 65 19.32 10.87 -2.37
CA ARG A 65 18.67 11.82 -3.26
C ARG A 65 17.16 11.54 -3.38
N LEU A 66 16.76 10.27 -3.53
CA LEU A 66 15.34 9.90 -3.54
C LEU A 66 14.65 10.23 -2.22
N ALA A 67 15.31 9.96 -1.09
CA ALA A 67 14.80 10.30 0.23
C ALA A 67 14.60 11.82 0.40
N GLY A 68 15.55 12.63 -0.10
CA GLY A 68 15.47 14.09 -0.06
C GLY A 68 14.44 14.71 -1.01
N GLN A 69 14.01 13.99 -2.03
CA GLN A 69 13.02 14.44 -3.02
C GLN A 69 11.62 13.88 -2.78
N GLY A 70 11.49 12.91 -1.89
CA GLY A 70 10.27 12.18 -1.62
C GLY A 70 9.87 12.19 -0.15
N VAL A 71 9.25 11.10 0.27
CA VAL A 71 8.83 10.86 1.65
C VAL A 71 9.69 9.76 2.24
N GLN A 72 10.31 10.04 3.37
CA GLN A 72 11.05 9.06 4.16
C GLN A 72 10.20 8.59 5.34
N PHE A 73 9.96 7.29 5.42
CA PHE A 73 9.22 6.70 6.53
C PHE A 73 10.16 6.36 7.68
N THR A 74 9.90 6.88 8.86
CA THR A 74 10.67 6.57 10.06
C THR A 74 10.22 5.27 10.75
N ASN A 75 8.98 4.84 10.49
CA ASN A 75 8.36 3.64 11.04
C ASN A 75 7.64 2.87 9.93
N ALA A 76 8.38 2.11 9.14
CA ALA A 76 7.84 1.21 8.14
C ALA A 76 8.48 -0.17 8.31
N TYR A 77 7.66 -1.21 8.26
CA TYR A 77 8.09 -2.57 8.54
C TYR A 77 7.64 -3.51 7.43
N ALA A 78 8.53 -4.44 7.05
CA ALA A 78 8.13 -5.58 6.24
C ALA A 78 7.18 -6.49 7.04
N THR A 79 6.31 -7.21 6.35
CA THR A 79 5.33 -8.11 6.98
C THR A 79 5.98 -9.32 7.66
N SER A 80 7.25 -9.61 7.34
CA SER A 80 8.06 -10.66 7.95
C SER A 80 9.55 -10.33 7.81
N ALA A 81 10.36 -10.94 8.66
CA ALA A 81 11.82 -10.80 8.64
C ALA A 81 12.50 -11.67 7.57
N THR A 82 11.79 -12.61 6.93
CA THR A 82 12.35 -13.55 5.97
C THR A 82 11.72 -13.41 4.59
N SER A 83 12.44 -13.87 3.56
CA SER A 83 12.16 -13.58 2.15
C SER A 83 10.76 -13.97 1.68
N THR A 84 10.43 -15.29 1.70
CA THR A 84 9.15 -15.79 1.18
C THR A 84 7.94 -15.11 1.82
N PRO A 85 7.79 -15.12 3.15
CA PRO A 85 6.58 -14.51 3.77
C PRO A 85 6.51 -13.00 3.58
N SER A 86 7.65 -12.31 3.50
CA SER A 86 7.67 -10.88 3.24
C SER A 86 7.20 -10.56 1.82
N ARG A 87 7.66 -11.34 0.82
CA ARG A 87 7.22 -11.21 -0.58
C ARG A 87 5.76 -11.57 -0.77
N PHE A 88 5.29 -12.61 -0.06
CA PHE A 88 3.88 -12.97 -0.02
C PHE A 88 3.03 -11.79 0.47
N GLY A 89 3.38 -11.23 1.61
CA GLY A 89 2.64 -10.09 2.17
C GLY A 89 2.65 -8.86 1.26
N LEU A 90 3.78 -8.57 0.61
CA LEU A 90 3.89 -7.48 -0.35
C LEU A 90 2.92 -7.63 -1.53
N LEU A 91 2.89 -8.81 -2.15
CA LEU A 91 2.12 -9.03 -3.38
C LEU A 91 0.63 -9.20 -3.12
N THR A 92 0.26 -9.85 -2.00
CA THR A 92 -1.13 -10.19 -1.70
C THR A 92 -1.84 -9.19 -0.79
N GLY A 93 -1.09 -8.30 -0.13
CA GLY A 93 -1.62 -7.43 0.91
C GLY A 93 -2.06 -8.17 2.19
N MET A 94 -1.76 -9.47 2.30
CA MET A 94 -2.12 -10.30 3.45
C MET A 94 -0.91 -10.56 4.34
N TYR A 95 -1.11 -10.60 5.65
CA TYR A 95 -0.09 -11.09 6.55
C TYR A 95 0.15 -12.60 6.34
N PRO A 96 1.41 -13.07 6.29
CA PRO A 96 1.72 -14.46 5.97
C PRO A 96 1.10 -15.48 6.93
N TRP A 97 0.92 -15.14 8.20
CA TRP A 97 0.28 -16.06 9.18
C TRP A 97 -1.23 -16.29 8.96
N ARG A 98 -1.83 -15.61 7.98
CA ARG A 98 -3.23 -15.84 7.60
C ARG A 98 -3.41 -17.00 6.63
N GLN A 99 -2.33 -17.51 6.08
CA GLN A 99 -2.31 -18.64 5.16
C GLN A 99 -1.27 -19.66 5.63
N GLU A 100 -1.60 -20.93 5.56
CA GLU A 100 -0.64 -22.01 5.83
C GLU A 100 0.46 -22.07 4.76
N ASN A 101 1.58 -22.67 5.10
CA ASN A 101 2.72 -22.90 4.21
C ASN A 101 3.38 -21.63 3.62
N THR A 102 3.24 -20.50 4.27
CA THR A 102 3.90 -19.23 3.88
C THR A 102 5.29 -19.05 4.50
N GLY A 103 5.88 -20.11 5.08
CA GLY A 103 7.28 -20.12 5.55
C GLY A 103 8.27 -20.00 4.38
N ILE A 104 9.57 -20.14 4.68
CA ILE A 104 10.62 -20.09 3.65
C ILE A 104 10.42 -21.24 2.66
N ALA A 105 10.13 -20.90 1.42
CA ALA A 105 9.90 -21.87 0.36
C ALA A 105 11.22 -22.54 -0.06
N PRO A 106 11.28 -23.88 -0.15
CA PRO A 106 12.38 -24.56 -0.84
C PRO A 106 12.39 -24.24 -2.32
N GLY A 107 13.56 -24.41 -2.98
CA GLY A 107 13.76 -24.00 -4.38
C GLY A 107 12.85 -24.70 -5.41
N ASN A 108 12.26 -25.83 -5.03
CA ASN A 108 11.31 -26.62 -5.83
C ASN A 108 9.86 -26.52 -5.31
N SER A 109 9.53 -25.50 -4.56
CA SER A 109 8.16 -25.26 -4.09
C SER A 109 7.19 -25.06 -5.22
N GLU A 110 5.98 -25.58 -5.04
CA GLU A 110 4.82 -25.12 -5.77
C GLU A 110 4.52 -23.64 -5.47
N LEU A 111 3.73 -22.99 -6.34
CA LEU A 111 3.31 -21.62 -6.15
C LEU A 111 2.51 -21.49 -4.84
N ILE A 112 2.98 -20.61 -3.96
CA ILE A 112 2.39 -20.42 -2.63
C ILE A 112 1.18 -19.50 -2.70
N ILE A 113 1.18 -18.51 -3.61
CA ILE A 113 0.06 -17.61 -3.79
C ILE A 113 -1.05 -18.36 -4.51
N ASP A 114 -2.24 -18.38 -3.91
CA ASP A 114 -3.42 -18.93 -4.57
C ASP A 114 -3.71 -18.11 -5.84
N THR A 115 -3.90 -18.80 -6.97
CA THR A 115 -4.18 -18.17 -8.25
C THR A 115 -5.51 -17.41 -8.29
N ALA A 116 -6.41 -17.67 -7.33
CA ALA A 116 -7.63 -16.90 -7.12
C ALA A 116 -7.41 -15.62 -6.31
N CYS A 117 -6.21 -15.43 -5.73
CA CYS A 117 -5.88 -14.25 -4.95
C CYS A 117 -5.60 -13.07 -5.87
N VAL A 118 -6.29 -11.96 -5.65
CA VAL A 118 -6.00 -10.68 -6.33
C VAL A 118 -4.69 -10.12 -5.78
N THR A 119 -3.69 -10.02 -6.63
CA THR A 119 -2.38 -9.47 -6.29
C THR A 119 -2.29 -7.97 -6.59
N MET A 120 -1.23 -7.33 -6.10
CA MET A 120 -0.90 -5.94 -6.48
C MET A 120 -0.77 -5.78 -8.01
N ALA A 121 -0.22 -6.79 -8.71
CA ALA A 121 -0.10 -6.77 -10.17
C ALA A 121 -1.47 -6.83 -10.85
N ASP A 122 -2.41 -7.64 -10.36
CA ASP A 122 -3.77 -7.73 -10.90
C ASP A 122 -4.53 -6.43 -10.70
N MET A 123 -4.45 -5.84 -9.52
CA MET A 123 -5.04 -4.53 -9.24
C MET A 123 -4.50 -3.44 -10.18
N LEU A 124 -3.20 -3.44 -10.46
CA LEU A 124 -2.58 -2.48 -11.38
C LEU A 124 -2.97 -2.75 -12.84
N LYS A 125 -3.09 -4.02 -13.26
CA LYS A 125 -3.61 -4.39 -14.59
C LYS A 125 -5.05 -3.91 -14.77
N GLU A 126 -5.91 -4.13 -13.78
CA GLU A 126 -7.29 -3.63 -13.79
C GLU A 126 -7.34 -2.10 -13.90
N ALA A 127 -6.41 -1.43 -13.24
CA ALA A 127 -6.24 0.01 -13.38
C ALA A 127 -5.62 0.43 -14.74
N GLY A 128 -5.31 -0.50 -15.65
CA GLY A 128 -4.80 -0.25 -17.00
C GLY A 128 -3.29 -0.04 -17.09
N TYR A 129 -2.52 -0.54 -16.14
CA TYR A 129 -1.06 -0.57 -16.22
C TYR A 129 -0.56 -1.84 -16.91
N ALA A 130 0.55 -1.73 -17.65
CA ALA A 130 1.38 -2.88 -17.96
C ALA A 130 2.23 -3.19 -16.72
N THR A 131 2.25 -4.45 -16.29
CA THR A 131 2.99 -4.88 -15.11
C THR A 131 4.14 -5.80 -15.49
N GLY A 132 5.22 -5.78 -14.72
CA GLY A 132 6.37 -6.66 -14.88
C GLY A 132 7.11 -6.85 -13.58
N VAL A 133 7.80 -7.96 -13.41
CA VAL A 133 8.65 -8.28 -12.27
C VAL A 133 10.00 -8.76 -12.77
N VAL A 134 11.08 -8.29 -12.13
CA VAL A 134 12.45 -8.70 -12.41
C VAL A 134 13.17 -8.93 -11.09
N GLY A 135 13.87 -10.04 -10.96
CA GLY A 135 14.66 -10.37 -9.77
C GLY A 135 14.20 -11.62 -9.05
N LYS A 136 14.51 -11.70 -7.74
CA LYS A 136 14.20 -12.85 -6.91
C LYS A 136 12.71 -12.96 -6.66
N TRP A 137 12.11 -14.09 -7.04
CA TRP A 137 10.69 -14.42 -6.83
C TRP A 137 10.44 -15.07 -5.47
N HIS A 138 11.00 -16.21 -5.23
CA HIS A 138 10.97 -17.01 -3.98
C HIS A 138 9.57 -17.30 -3.41
N LEU A 139 8.59 -17.51 -4.28
CA LEU A 139 7.20 -17.84 -3.91
C LEU A 139 6.72 -19.13 -4.56
N GLY A 140 7.65 -19.96 -5.04
CA GLY A 140 7.36 -21.18 -5.78
C GLY A 140 6.91 -20.90 -7.21
N LEU A 141 6.95 -21.93 -8.04
CA LEU A 141 6.61 -21.87 -9.47
C LEU A 141 5.81 -23.11 -9.85
N GLY A 142 4.73 -22.90 -10.59
CA GLY A 142 3.95 -23.98 -11.18
C GLY A 142 3.21 -24.88 -10.18
N PRO A 143 2.72 -26.04 -10.67
CA PRO A 143 2.00 -27.00 -9.87
C PRO A 143 2.94 -27.77 -8.94
N LYS A 144 2.36 -28.61 -8.08
CA LYS A 144 3.07 -29.45 -7.12
C LYS A 144 4.23 -30.20 -7.75
N GLY A 145 5.43 -29.98 -7.21
CA GLY A 145 6.68 -30.54 -7.72
C GLY A 145 7.62 -29.56 -8.41
N GLY A 146 7.19 -28.33 -8.64
CA GLY A 146 8.05 -27.17 -8.97
C GLY A 146 8.94 -27.27 -10.22
N THR A 147 8.72 -28.26 -11.09
CA THR A 147 9.57 -28.51 -12.27
C THR A 147 8.98 -27.98 -13.58
N ASP A 148 7.73 -27.58 -13.60
CA ASP A 148 7.09 -26.98 -14.77
C ASP A 148 7.14 -25.46 -14.72
N PHE A 149 8.21 -24.91 -15.29
CA PHE A 149 8.39 -23.46 -15.44
C PHE A 149 7.50 -22.83 -16.54
N ASN A 150 6.70 -23.63 -17.25
CA ASN A 150 5.75 -23.16 -18.25
C ASN A 150 4.36 -22.91 -17.66
N GLY A 151 4.16 -23.20 -16.39
CA GLY A 151 2.94 -22.88 -15.66
C GLY A 151 2.76 -21.35 -15.58
N HIS A 152 1.58 -20.91 -15.90
CA HIS A 152 1.21 -19.50 -15.92
C HIS A 152 1.53 -18.79 -14.57
N ILE A 153 2.33 -17.74 -14.64
CA ILE A 153 2.48 -16.73 -13.59
C ILE A 153 1.45 -15.64 -13.84
#